data_8e780611fa1f1d6e143ff25a5d4d4f40
#
_entry.id   8e780611fa1f1d6e143ff25a5d4d4f40
#
_cell.length_a   1.000
_cell.length_b   1.000
_cell.length_c   1.000
_cell.angle_alpha   90.00
_cell.angle_beta   90.00
_cell.angle_gamma   90.00
#
_symmetry.space_group_name_H-M   'P 1'
#
loop_
_entity.id
_entity.type
_entity.pdbx_description
1 polymer ?
#
loop_
_entity_poly.entity_id
_entity_poly.type
_entity_poly.pdbx_seq_one_letter_code
_entity_poly.pdbx_strand_id
1 'polypeptide(L)'
;MEFLSTNGTGNTFMIFALIIYAVAMTLANLLVATFGPSISPINAFFLIGLDLTLRDWLHVRLKTWQMGCLIVGTGGLTYLLNPAAGMIAVASAVAFLVAALVDWAVFMKTTGTWIKRANISNTAGAAVDSLLFPTIAFGVLMPEIVALQFIAKVSGGAIWSYFLEKKLKHEPL
;
A
#
# COMPACT_ATOMS: atom_id res chain seq x y z
N MET A 1 15.46 -20.60 20.04
CA MET A 1 16.55 -20.47 19.06
C MET A 1 16.30 -21.43 17.90
N GLU A 2 15.26 -21.16 17.10
CA GLU A 2 14.92 -21.95 15.91
C GLU A 2 14.39 -20.99 14.85
N PHE A 3 15.32 -20.22 14.23
CA PHE A 3 14.95 -19.15 13.29
C PHE A 3 15.58 -19.33 11.90
N LEU A 4 16.13 -20.49 11.59
CA LEU A 4 16.82 -20.74 10.31
C LEU A 4 16.56 -22.16 9.78
N SER A 5 15.29 -22.50 9.54
CA SER A 5 14.96 -23.67 8.71
C SER A 5 13.68 -23.42 7.92
N THR A 6 13.65 -22.38 7.09
CA THR A 6 12.70 -22.25 5.99
C THR A 6 13.48 -22.26 4.69
N ASN A 7 13.09 -23.14 3.79
CA ASN A 7 13.66 -23.39 2.47
C ASN A 7 14.11 -22.10 1.79
N GLY A 8 15.31 -22.08 1.21
CA GLY A 8 15.92 -20.88 0.59
C GLY A 8 15.06 -20.16 -0.44
N THR A 9 14.05 -20.82 -1.01
CA THR A 9 13.05 -20.24 -1.93
C THR A 9 12.12 -19.25 -1.26
N GLY A 10 11.62 -19.52 -0.04
CA GLY A 10 10.70 -18.62 0.67
C GLY A 10 11.38 -17.31 1.09
N ASN A 11 12.65 -17.37 1.50
CA ASN A 11 13.43 -16.18 1.83
C ASN A 11 13.71 -15.31 0.59
N THR A 12 14.03 -15.93 -0.54
CA THR A 12 14.27 -15.21 -1.79
C THR A 12 13.00 -14.49 -2.27
N PHE A 13 11.85 -15.16 -2.19
CA PHE A 13 10.57 -14.55 -2.59
C PHE A 13 10.18 -13.39 -1.67
N MET A 14 10.42 -13.50 -0.36
CA MET A 14 10.14 -12.42 0.60
C MET A 14 11.02 -11.19 0.33
N ILE A 15 12.31 -11.38 0.06
CA ILE A 15 13.22 -10.27 -0.30
C ILE A 15 12.74 -9.61 -1.59
N PHE A 16 12.34 -10.39 -2.58
CA PHE A 16 11.83 -9.87 -3.85
C PHE A 16 10.55 -9.05 -3.67
N ALA A 17 9.61 -9.53 -2.84
CA ALA A 17 8.38 -8.80 -2.52
C ALA A 17 8.68 -7.47 -1.78
N LEU A 18 9.63 -7.46 -0.84
CA LEU A 18 10.07 -6.25 -0.15
C LEU A 18 10.67 -5.23 -1.12
N ILE A 19 11.51 -5.68 -2.04
CA ILE A 19 12.12 -4.81 -3.06
C ILE A 19 11.04 -4.22 -3.98
N ILE A 20 10.12 -5.05 -4.49
CA ILE A 20 9.02 -4.58 -5.35
C ILE A 20 8.15 -3.57 -4.60
N TYR A 21 7.80 -3.85 -3.35
CA TYR A 21 7.05 -2.93 -2.51
C TYR A 21 7.78 -1.58 -2.38
N ALA A 22 9.06 -1.60 -1.99
CA ALA A 22 9.86 -0.40 -1.80
C ALA A 22 9.99 0.42 -3.10
N VAL A 23 10.22 -0.25 -4.23
CA VAL A 23 10.30 0.41 -5.55
C VAL A 23 8.95 1.01 -5.95
N ALA A 24 7.85 0.26 -5.80
CA ALA A 24 6.52 0.73 -6.16
C ALA A 24 6.13 1.98 -5.36
N MET A 25 6.33 1.97 -4.04
CA MET A 25 6.02 3.10 -3.16
C MET A 25 6.90 4.33 -3.45
N THR A 26 8.21 4.11 -3.61
CA THR A 26 9.13 5.21 -3.94
C THR A 26 8.78 5.82 -5.29
N LEU A 27 8.56 5.00 -6.31
CA LEU A 27 8.18 5.45 -7.65
C LEU A 27 6.84 6.17 -7.64
N ALA A 28 5.85 5.66 -6.88
CA ALA A 28 4.56 6.30 -6.72
C ALA A 28 4.69 7.74 -6.20
N ASN A 29 5.47 7.94 -5.15
CA ASN A 29 5.71 9.26 -4.56
C ASN A 29 6.47 10.19 -5.51
N LEU A 30 7.49 9.68 -6.20
CA LEU A 30 8.28 10.47 -7.17
C LEU A 30 7.45 10.90 -8.39
N LEU A 31 6.59 10.03 -8.90
CA LEU A 31 5.68 10.35 -10.01
C LEU A 31 4.71 11.47 -9.61
N VAL A 32 4.12 11.39 -8.42
CA VAL A 32 3.21 12.44 -7.94
C VAL A 32 3.96 13.75 -7.70
N ALA A 33 5.18 13.71 -7.16
CA ALA A 33 6.00 14.90 -6.97
C ALA A 33 6.39 15.57 -8.29
N THR A 34 6.57 14.77 -9.35
CA THR A 34 7.01 15.27 -10.67
C THR A 34 5.85 15.76 -11.54
N PHE A 35 4.75 15.00 -11.57
CA PHE A 35 3.64 15.24 -12.48
C PHE A 35 2.39 15.84 -11.80
N GLY A 36 2.44 16.01 -10.47
CA GLY A 36 1.35 16.58 -9.68
C GLY A 36 0.14 15.64 -9.51
N PRO A 37 -1.02 16.20 -9.12
CA PRO A 37 -2.20 15.40 -8.77
C PRO A 37 -2.82 14.63 -9.95
N SER A 38 -2.64 15.08 -11.19
CA SER A 38 -3.26 14.46 -12.36
C SER A 38 -2.77 13.03 -12.65
N ILE A 39 -1.53 12.69 -12.25
CA ILE A 39 -1.00 11.33 -12.40
C ILE A 39 -1.51 10.38 -11.29
N SER A 40 -2.04 10.93 -10.20
CA SER A 40 -2.40 10.14 -9.01
C SER A 40 -3.39 9.00 -9.27
N PRO A 41 -4.44 9.12 -10.10
CA PRO A 41 -5.34 8.01 -10.37
C PRO A 41 -4.67 6.86 -11.14
N ILE A 42 -3.83 7.17 -12.12
CA ILE A 42 -3.07 6.16 -12.90
C ILE A 42 -2.07 5.46 -11.97
N ASN A 43 -1.35 6.24 -11.19
CA ASN A 43 -0.43 5.76 -10.17
C ASN A 43 -1.14 4.88 -9.13
N ALA A 44 -2.33 5.29 -8.69
CA ALA A 44 -3.14 4.53 -7.75
C ALA A 44 -3.58 3.17 -8.32
N PHE A 45 -3.88 3.08 -9.60
CA PHE A 45 -4.27 1.83 -10.24
C PHE A 45 -3.11 0.84 -10.32
N PHE A 46 -1.97 1.27 -10.84
CA PHE A 46 -0.84 0.37 -11.12
C PHE A 46 0.03 0.14 -9.88
N LEU A 47 0.50 1.21 -9.25
CA LEU A 47 1.50 1.09 -8.19
C LEU A 47 0.85 0.90 -6.81
N ILE A 48 -0.18 1.68 -6.48
CA ILE A 48 -0.82 1.55 -5.18
C ILE A 48 -1.72 0.30 -5.12
N GLY A 49 -2.36 -0.09 -6.24
CA GLY A 49 -3.07 -1.37 -6.32
C GLY A 49 -2.15 -2.58 -6.08
N LEU A 50 -0.94 -2.55 -6.65
CA LEU A 50 0.10 -3.54 -6.40
C LEU A 50 0.58 -3.49 -4.94
N ASP A 51 0.84 -2.29 -4.41
CA ASP A 51 1.23 -2.05 -3.03
C ASP A 51 0.22 -2.65 -2.05
N LEU A 52 -1.07 -2.36 -2.21
CA LEU A 52 -2.13 -2.90 -1.36
C LEU A 52 -2.08 -4.42 -1.29
N THR A 53 -1.94 -5.08 -2.44
CA THR A 53 -1.88 -6.56 -2.50
C THR A 53 -0.61 -7.13 -1.86
N LEU A 54 0.55 -6.53 -2.12
CA LEU A 54 1.82 -6.95 -1.53
C LEU A 54 1.86 -6.65 -0.03
N ARG A 55 1.29 -5.54 0.39
CA ARG A 55 1.21 -5.15 1.79
C ARG A 55 0.40 -6.15 2.61
N ASP A 56 -0.77 -6.56 2.15
CA ASP A 56 -1.59 -7.56 2.84
C ASP A 56 -0.82 -8.88 2.99
N TRP A 57 -0.09 -9.28 1.94
CA TRP A 57 0.76 -10.46 1.98
C TRP A 57 1.97 -10.31 2.93
N LEU A 58 2.61 -9.14 2.95
CA LEU A 58 3.74 -8.84 3.84
C LEU A 58 3.29 -8.71 5.30
N HIS A 59 2.09 -8.14 5.54
CA HIS A 59 1.58 -7.89 6.89
C HIS A 59 1.41 -9.16 7.73
N VAL A 60 1.05 -10.27 7.12
CA VAL A 60 0.95 -11.57 7.82
C VAL A 60 2.30 -12.24 8.07
N ARG A 61 3.39 -11.76 7.45
CA ARG A 61 4.75 -12.33 7.53
C ARG A 61 5.74 -11.45 8.27
N LEU A 62 5.52 -10.16 8.29
CA LEU A 62 6.35 -9.18 8.98
C LEU A 62 5.75 -8.81 10.33
N LYS A 63 6.59 -8.52 11.31
CA LYS A 63 6.16 -7.89 12.56
C LYS A 63 5.74 -6.43 12.27
N THR A 64 4.81 -5.91 13.05
CA THR A 64 4.30 -4.53 12.90
C THR A 64 5.42 -3.48 12.82
N TRP A 65 6.46 -3.60 13.64
CA TRP A 65 7.59 -2.69 13.62
C TRP A 65 8.42 -2.78 12.32
N GLN A 66 8.55 -3.98 11.72
CA GLN A 66 9.26 -4.17 10.45
C GLN A 66 8.51 -3.50 9.30
N MET A 67 7.18 -3.61 9.32
CA MET A 67 6.31 -2.89 8.38
C MET A 67 6.46 -1.37 8.54
N GLY A 68 6.51 -0.88 9.79
CA GLY A 68 6.80 0.53 10.09
C GLY A 68 8.16 0.98 9.55
N CYS A 69 9.21 0.19 9.74
CA CYS A 69 10.55 0.47 9.20
C CYS A 69 10.56 0.49 7.66
N LEU A 70 9.80 -0.39 7.02
CA LEU A 70 9.69 -0.42 5.55
C LEU A 70 9.03 0.86 5.02
N ILE A 71 7.95 1.32 5.65
CA ILE A 71 7.24 2.56 5.28
C ILE A 71 8.13 3.78 5.48
N VAL A 72 8.77 3.89 6.65
CA VAL A 72 9.69 5.01 6.95
C VAL A 72 10.91 4.97 6.02
N GLY A 73 11.45 3.78 5.75
CA GLY A 73 12.57 3.58 4.83
C GLY A 73 12.26 4.01 3.40
N THR A 74 11.08 3.65 2.88
CA THR A 74 10.64 4.08 1.53
C THR A 74 10.37 5.57 1.46
N GLY A 75 9.81 6.17 2.52
CA GLY A 75 9.66 7.62 2.65
C GLY A 75 11.02 8.34 2.67
N GLY A 76 11.97 7.84 3.45
CA GLY A 76 13.34 8.35 3.52
C GLY A 76 14.06 8.23 2.16
N LEU A 77 13.95 7.10 1.48
CA LEU A 77 14.50 6.90 0.14
C LEU A 77 13.90 7.89 -0.87
N THR A 78 12.58 8.09 -0.83
CA THR A 78 11.91 9.10 -1.67
C THR A 78 12.50 10.50 -1.45
N TYR A 79 12.67 10.90 -0.18
CA TYR A 79 13.25 12.20 0.17
C TYR A 79 14.71 12.35 -0.30
N LEU A 80 15.52 11.29 -0.15
CA LEU A 80 16.92 11.31 -0.60
C LEU A 80 17.03 11.42 -2.13
N LEU A 81 16.12 10.77 -2.87
CA LEU A 81 16.12 10.82 -4.33
C LEU A 81 15.57 12.17 -4.87
N ASN A 82 14.58 12.73 -4.20
CA ASN A 82 14.01 14.03 -4.53
C ASN A 82 13.48 14.72 -3.27
N PRO A 83 14.23 15.68 -2.68
CA PRO A 83 13.79 16.39 -1.49
C PRO A 83 12.44 17.11 -1.66
N ALA A 84 12.10 17.56 -2.88
CA ALA A 84 10.80 18.15 -3.17
C ALA A 84 9.63 17.16 -3.02
N ALA A 85 9.90 15.87 -3.09
CA ALA A 85 8.93 14.81 -2.85
C ALA A 85 8.71 14.51 -1.34
N GLY A 86 9.41 15.17 -0.43
CA GLY A 86 9.34 14.92 1.00
C GLY A 86 7.92 15.06 1.56
N MET A 87 7.20 16.12 1.19
CA MET A 87 5.80 16.32 1.60
C MET A 87 4.86 15.25 1.03
N ILE A 88 5.10 14.79 -0.18
CA ILE A 88 4.34 13.70 -0.79
C ILE A 88 4.56 12.39 -0.01
N ALA A 89 5.81 12.11 0.37
CA ALA A 89 6.15 10.93 1.17
C ALA A 89 5.51 10.99 2.58
N VAL A 90 5.53 12.15 3.24
CA VAL A 90 4.85 12.36 4.53
C VAL A 90 3.34 12.17 4.38
N ALA A 91 2.73 12.79 3.38
CA ALA A 91 1.30 12.65 3.09
C ALA A 91 0.91 11.17 2.86
N SER A 92 1.72 10.46 2.09
CA SER A 92 1.55 9.02 1.83
C SER A 92 1.62 8.20 3.12
N ALA A 93 2.62 8.43 3.96
CA ALA A 93 2.78 7.70 5.23
C ALA A 93 1.62 7.98 6.21
N VAL A 94 1.20 9.24 6.35
CA VAL A 94 0.10 9.64 7.24
C VAL A 94 -1.23 9.06 6.75
N ALA A 95 -1.55 9.24 5.46
CA ALA A 95 -2.77 8.71 4.86
C ALA A 95 -2.83 7.18 5.01
N PHE A 96 -1.71 6.50 4.75
CA PHE A 96 -1.58 5.07 4.95
C PHE A 96 -1.86 4.63 6.39
N LEU A 97 -1.25 5.27 7.38
CA LEU A 97 -1.44 4.90 8.80
C LEU A 97 -2.90 5.03 9.22
N VAL A 98 -3.56 6.13 8.84
CA VAL A 98 -4.98 6.36 9.17
C VAL A 98 -5.87 5.35 8.43
N ALA A 99 -5.59 5.10 7.16
CA ALA A 99 -6.32 4.10 6.37
C ALA A 99 -6.19 2.70 6.96
N ALA A 100 -4.98 2.31 7.38
CA ALA A 100 -4.74 1.01 8.02
C ALA A 100 -5.48 0.85 9.36
N LEU A 101 -5.58 1.92 10.16
CA LEU A 101 -6.37 1.92 11.40
C LEU A 101 -7.86 1.76 11.11
N VAL A 102 -8.38 2.44 10.08
CA VAL A 102 -9.79 2.33 9.66
C VAL A 102 -10.07 0.93 9.10
N ASP A 103 -9.19 0.41 8.25
CA ASP A 103 -9.26 -0.95 7.72
C ASP A 103 -9.35 -1.97 8.87
N TRP A 104 -8.41 -1.92 9.79
CA TRP A 104 -8.41 -2.79 10.97
C TRP A 104 -9.71 -2.66 11.78
N ALA A 105 -10.17 -1.45 12.08
CA ALA A 105 -11.38 -1.22 12.86
C ALA A 105 -12.64 -1.75 12.16
N VAL A 106 -12.74 -1.57 10.83
CA VAL A 106 -13.85 -2.09 10.02
C VAL A 106 -13.78 -3.61 9.94
N PHE A 107 -12.59 -4.19 9.74
CA PHE A 107 -12.39 -5.64 9.72
C PHE A 107 -12.85 -6.30 11.02
N MET A 108 -12.51 -5.70 12.18
CA MET A 108 -12.91 -6.22 13.50
C MET A 108 -14.41 -6.13 13.75
N LYS A 109 -15.09 -5.12 13.22
CA LYS A 109 -16.54 -4.93 13.38
C LYS A 109 -17.38 -5.69 12.36
N THR A 110 -16.80 -6.06 11.22
CA THR A 110 -17.52 -6.73 10.14
C THR A 110 -17.65 -8.22 10.45
N THR A 111 -18.86 -8.77 10.32
CA THR A 111 -19.16 -10.19 10.47
C THR A 111 -19.26 -10.90 9.13
N GLY A 112 -19.01 -12.21 9.13
CA GLY A 112 -19.11 -13.04 7.92
C GLY A 112 -17.78 -13.72 7.56
N THR A 113 -17.67 -14.16 6.30
CA THR A 113 -16.47 -14.83 5.80
C THR A 113 -15.26 -13.89 5.79
N TRP A 114 -14.07 -14.45 5.89
CA TRP A 114 -12.81 -13.67 5.85
C TRP A 114 -12.74 -12.78 4.60
N ILE A 115 -13.08 -13.31 3.42
CA ILE A 115 -13.08 -12.56 2.15
C ILE A 115 -14.03 -11.36 2.20
N LYS A 116 -15.25 -11.55 2.74
CA LYS A 116 -16.21 -10.44 2.87
C LYS A 116 -15.66 -9.36 3.80
N ARG A 117 -15.09 -9.75 4.95
CA ARG A 117 -14.50 -8.82 5.91
C ARG A 117 -13.34 -8.05 5.31
N ALA A 118 -12.41 -8.73 4.64
CA ALA A 118 -11.27 -8.12 3.97
C ALA A 118 -11.70 -7.13 2.87
N ASN A 119 -12.65 -7.51 2.01
CA ASN A 119 -13.10 -6.61 0.95
C ASN A 119 -13.77 -5.34 1.49
N ILE A 120 -14.59 -5.45 2.53
CA ILE A 120 -15.25 -4.29 3.14
C ILE A 120 -14.22 -3.39 3.82
N SER A 121 -13.30 -3.96 4.58
CA SER A 121 -12.28 -3.19 5.28
C SER A 121 -11.29 -2.52 4.32
N ASN A 122 -10.79 -3.24 3.33
CA ASN A 122 -9.92 -2.68 2.29
C ASN A 122 -10.59 -1.54 1.51
N THR A 123 -11.89 -1.66 1.22
CA THR A 123 -12.64 -0.59 0.57
C THR A 123 -12.73 0.65 1.46
N ALA A 124 -12.98 0.47 2.76
CA ALA A 124 -13.01 1.58 3.72
C ALA A 124 -11.62 2.23 3.87
N GLY A 125 -10.56 1.44 3.98
CA GLY A 125 -9.19 1.93 4.00
C GLY A 125 -8.84 2.71 2.74
N ALA A 126 -9.17 2.17 1.56
CA ALA A 126 -8.94 2.85 0.28
C ALA A 126 -9.70 4.18 0.16
N ALA A 127 -10.91 4.27 0.69
CA ALA A 127 -11.68 5.52 0.71
C ALA A 127 -10.99 6.59 1.57
N VAL A 128 -10.54 6.23 2.76
CA VAL A 128 -9.82 7.13 3.68
C VAL A 128 -8.49 7.57 3.09
N ASP A 129 -7.71 6.65 2.55
CA ASP A 129 -6.43 6.98 1.94
C ASP A 129 -6.59 7.88 0.71
N SER A 130 -7.60 7.63 -0.12
CA SER A 130 -7.89 8.46 -1.29
C SER A 130 -8.34 9.87 -0.93
N LEU A 131 -8.95 10.06 0.23
CA LEU A 131 -9.33 11.36 0.76
C LEU A 131 -8.12 12.09 1.37
N LEU A 132 -7.39 11.42 2.22
CA LEU A 132 -6.32 12.03 3.01
C LEU A 132 -5.08 12.33 2.20
N PHE A 133 -4.62 11.39 1.38
CA PHE A 133 -3.38 11.55 0.63
C PHE A 133 -3.36 12.82 -0.22
N PRO A 134 -4.27 13.04 -1.17
CA PRO A 134 -4.22 14.27 -1.98
C PRO A 134 -4.47 15.53 -1.16
N THR A 135 -5.32 15.45 -0.14
CA THR A 135 -5.60 16.61 0.71
C THR A 135 -4.35 17.06 1.48
N ILE A 136 -3.58 16.13 2.03
CA ILE A 136 -2.34 16.44 2.75
C ILE A 136 -1.22 16.82 1.76
N ALA A 137 -1.08 16.05 0.67
CA ALA A 137 0.00 16.24 -0.30
C ALA A 137 -0.06 17.60 -1.02
N PHE A 138 -1.27 18.05 -1.34
CA PHE A 138 -1.49 19.29 -2.12
C PHE A 138 -2.14 20.42 -1.31
N GLY A 139 -2.51 20.17 -0.06
CA GLY A 139 -3.09 21.19 0.83
C GLY A 139 -4.53 21.61 0.47
N VAL A 140 -5.17 20.92 -0.48
CA VAL A 140 -6.53 21.22 -0.95
C VAL A 140 -7.31 19.96 -1.27
N LEU A 141 -8.59 19.94 -0.94
CA LEU A 141 -9.49 18.86 -1.31
C LEU A 141 -9.80 18.92 -2.81
N MET A 142 -9.52 17.83 -3.52
CA MET A 142 -9.77 17.67 -4.95
C MET A 142 -10.75 16.52 -5.19
N PRO A 143 -12.07 16.74 -5.17
CA PRO A 143 -13.08 15.66 -5.20
C PRO A 143 -12.94 14.71 -6.39
N GLU A 144 -12.59 15.24 -7.56
CA GLU A 144 -12.38 14.42 -8.77
C GLU A 144 -11.18 13.46 -8.59
N ILE A 145 -10.07 13.97 -8.07
CA ILE A 145 -8.86 13.16 -7.81
C ILE A 145 -9.16 12.11 -6.73
N VAL A 146 -9.88 12.49 -5.68
CA VAL A 146 -10.32 11.57 -4.61
C VAL A 146 -11.15 10.43 -5.19
N ALA A 147 -12.18 10.75 -5.99
CA ALA A 147 -13.05 9.74 -6.59
C ALA A 147 -12.29 8.81 -7.56
N LEU A 148 -11.46 9.38 -8.44
CA LEU A 148 -10.66 8.62 -9.39
C LEU A 148 -9.62 7.74 -8.69
N GLN A 149 -8.94 8.24 -7.66
CA GLN A 149 -8.01 7.43 -6.87
C GLN A 149 -8.71 6.28 -6.15
N PHE A 150 -9.88 6.54 -5.55
CA PHE A 150 -10.65 5.50 -4.87
C PHE A 150 -11.02 4.36 -5.83
N ILE A 151 -11.62 4.69 -6.98
CA ILE A 151 -11.99 3.72 -8.01
C ILE A 151 -10.73 2.97 -8.50
N ALA A 152 -9.65 3.70 -8.76
CA ALA A 152 -8.38 3.14 -9.23
C ALA A 152 -7.75 2.16 -8.21
N LYS A 153 -7.74 2.50 -6.92
CA LYS A 153 -7.22 1.64 -5.85
C LYS A 153 -8.03 0.36 -5.70
N VAL A 154 -9.35 0.48 -5.66
CA VAL A 154 -10.24 -0.69 -5.52
C VAL A 154 -10.12 -1.61 -6.73
N SER A 155 -10.17 -1.07 -7.94
CA SER A 155 -10.05 -1.87 -9.17
C SER A 155 -8.64 -2.42 -9.37
N GLY A 156 -7.61 -1.60 -9.16
CA GLY A 156 -6.22 -2.03 -9.25
C GLY A 156 -5.88 -3.11 -8.23
N GLY A 157 -6.27 -2.92 -6.96
CA GLY A 157 -6.09 -3.92 -5.92
C GLY A 157 -6.79 -5.25 -6.24
N ALA A 158 -8.02 -5.21 -6.76
CA ALA A 158 -8.74 -6.41 -7.18
C ALA A 158 -8.03 -7.15 -8.33
N ILE A 159 -7.55 -6.42 -9.33
CA ILE A 159 -6.83 -6.98 -10.48
C ILE A 159 -5.50 -7.58 -10.03
N TRP A 160 -4.69 -6.87 -9.25
CA TRP A 160 -3.43 -7.38 -8.74
C TRP A 160 -3.62 -8.59 -7.82
N SER A 161 -4.64 -8.56 -6.94
CA SER A 161 -4.99 -9.71 -6.10
C SER A 161 -5.33 -10.94 -6.94
N TYR A 162 -6.09 -10.78 -8.01
CA TYR A 162 -6.42 -11.88 -8.92
C TYR A 162 -5.17 -12.48 -9.59
N PHE A 163 -4.25 -11.66 -10.10
CA PHE A 163 -3.03 -12.12 -10.74
C PHE A 163 -2.03 -12.75 -9.77
N LEU A 164 -1.94 -12.20 -8.56
CA LEU A 164 -0.98 -12.65 -7.56
C LEU A 164 -1.51 -13.79 -6.68
N GLU A 165 -2.83 -13.98 -6.61
CA GLU A 165 -3.44 -15.02 -5.78
C GLU A 165 -2.85 -16.41 -6.01
N LYS A 166 -2.65 -16.80 -7.26
CA LYS A 166 -2.05 -18.09 -7.62
C LYS A 166 -0.61 -18.23 -7.12
N LYS A 167 0.16 -17.14 -7.09
CA LYS A 167 1.56 -17.16 -6.64
C LYS A 167 1.64 -17.04 -5.12
N LEU A 168 0.79 -16.20 -4.52
CA LEU A 168 0.83 -15.90 -3.08
C LEU A 168 0.24 -17.03 -2.22
N LYS A 169 -0.73 -17.81 -2.73
CA LYS A 169 -1.33 -18.95 -2.00
C LYS A 169 -0.43 -20.19 -1.93
N HIS A 170 0.56 -20.31 -2.80
CA HIS A 170 1.43 -21.50 -2.84
C HIS A 170 2.68 -21.36 -1.96
N GLU A 171 2.89 -20.21 -1.32
CA GLU A 171 3.96 -20.02 -0.37
C GLU A 171 3.44 -20.38 1.04
N PRO A 172 4.04 -21.39 1.73
CA PRO A 172 3.64 -21.74 3.09
C PRO A 172 3.86 -20.57 4.05
N LEU A 173 2.92 -20.42 4.99
CA LEU A 173 3.01 -19.48 6.10
C LEU A 173 4.15 -19.87 7.03
#